data_d4ad353dbff95dc7e2da467fb88b53d1
#
_entry.id   d4ad353dbff95dc7e2da467fb88b53d1
#
_cell.length_a   1.000
_cell.length_b   1.000
_cell.length_c   1.000
_cell.angle_alpha   90.00
_cell.angle_beta   90.00
_cell.angle_gamma   90.00
#
_symmetry.space_group_name_H-M   'P 1'
#
loop_
_entity.id
_entity.type
_entity.pdbx_description
1 polymer ?
#
loop_
_entity_poly.entity_id
_entity_poly.type
_entity_poly.pdbx_seq_one_letter_code
_entity_poly.pdbx_strand_id
1 'polypeptide(L)'
;GPLRRKDAWVTAWILYTSGSTGRTKGAELTHASFMAGLASAALGRPVKSDDRYLYPFPLFHVASHNVLLQHQYGAAVVLARSFDPAASLLACRELQVTSMSLAPTMIAMLLDHPAFRAEDLRSVHTIGYGAAAMPQTLLLRLLRETDVGLCQGYGMTELSGSVAFLTVADHRLAADSRPELLQSVGKPLPSVEIALVDEGGQPCATGESGEILVKGAQCMRGYWNQPAASAQAIVDGWLHTGDIGRFDSDGYLYIVDRKKDMIISGGENVASREVEEVMRRHPAVSDCAVIGLADSRWG
;
A
#
# COMPACT_ATOMS: atom_id res chain seq x y z
N GLY A 1 9.09 -22.46 -29.63
CA GLY A 1 10.55 -22.34 -29.56
C GLY A 1 11.02 -22.32 -28.12
N PRO A 2 12.26 -22.69 -27.78
CA PRO A 2 12.73 -22.68 -26.39
C PRO A 2 12.66 -21.26 -25.84
N LEU A 3 12.08 -21.11 -24.66
CA LEU A 3 12.07 -19.85 -23.91
C LEU A 3 13.54 -19.45 -23.70
N ARG A 4 14.00 -18.42 -24.41
CA ARG A 4 15.33 -17.85 -24.16
C ARG A 4 15.34 -17.36 -22.72
N ARG A 5 16.29 -17.82 -21.89
CA ARG A 5 16.60 -17.21 -20.61
C ARG A 5 16.90 -15.74 -20.87
N LYS A 6 15.96 -14.86 -20.57
CA LYS A 6 16.21 -13.42 -20.59
C LYS A 6 17.07 -13.10 -19.39
N ASP A 7 17.98 -12.16 -19.56
CA ASP A 7 18.74 -11.60 -18.46
C ASP A 7 17.74 -11.04 -17.43
N ALA A 8 17.89 -11.49 -16.19
CA ALA A 8 17.01 -11.08 -15.09
C ALA A 8 17.00 -9.56 -14.86
N TRP A 9 18.05 -8.87 -15.33
CA TRP A 9 18.22 -7.41 -15.20
C TRP A 9 17.64 -6.61 -16.37
N VAL A 10 17.09 -7.26 -17.40
CA VAL A 10 16.37 -6.56 -18.48
C VAL A 10 15.06 -6.00 -17.92
N THR A 11 14.69 -4.80 -18.38
CA THR A 11 13.42 -4.15 -18.04
C THR A 11 12.25 -5.03 -18.46
N ALA A 12 11.42 -5.36 -17.49
CA ALA A 12 10.17 -6.10 -17.67
C ALA A 12 8.99 -5.15 -17.83
N TRP A 13 9.03 -4.05 -17.08
CA TRP A 13 7.90 -3.11 -16.98
C TRP A 13 8.38 -1.68 -16.77
N ILE A 14 7.71 -0.73 -17.38
CA ILE A 14 7.83 0.70 -17.09
C ILE A 14 6.46 1.18 -16.64
N LEU A 15 6.34 1.51 -15.37
CA LEU A 15 5.09 1.98 -14.77
C LEU A 15 5.22 3.46 -14.42
N TYR A 16 4.30 4.26 -14.90
CA TYR A 16 4.30 5.69 -14.66
C TYR A 16 3.64 6.06 -13.35
N THR A 17 4.30 6.94 -12.60
CA THR A 17 3.81 7.52 -11.34
C THR A 17 3.63 9.02 -11.49
N SER A 18 2.75 9.61 -10.69
CA SER A 18 2.46 11.04 -10.67
C SER A 18 3.53 11.86 -9.96
N GLY A 19 4.79 11.67 -10.22
CA GLY A 19 5.93 12.29 -9.53
C GLY A 19 5.62 13.57 -8.72
N SER A 20 6.27 13.75 -7.59
CA SER A 20 6.12 14.90 -6.68
C SER A 20 6.34 16.28 -7.34
N THR A 21 6.98 16.31 -8.50
CA THR A 21 7.31 17.52 -9.27
C THR A 21 6.26 17.87 -10.33
N GLY A 22 5.10 17.19 -10.37
CA GLY A 22 4.05 17.40 -11.37
C GLY A 22 4.31 16.75 -12.74
N ARG A 23 5.52 16.25 -13.01
CA ARG A 23 5.83 15.47 -14.21
C ARG A 23 5.80 13.98 -13.89
N THR A 24 5.12 13.20 -14.73
CA THR A 24 5.09 11.74 -14.59
C THR A 24 6.48 11.15 -14.76
N LYS A 25 6.81 10.15 -13.94
CA LYS A 25 8.06 9.39 -14.01
C LYS A 25 7.76 7.93 -14.27
N GLY A 26 8.47 7.32 -15.19
CA GLY A 26 8.33 5.88 -15.47
C GLY A 26 9.31 5.08 -14.62
N ALA A 27 8.83 4.40 -13.57
CA ALA A 27 9.65 3.48 -12.79
C ALA A 27 10.01 2.26 -13.64
N GLU A 28 11.30 1.99 -13.79
CA GLU A 28 11.83 0.88 -14.58
C GLU A 28 12.01 -0.35 -13.69
N LEU A 29 11.10 -1.32 -13.84
CA LEU A 29 11.13 -2.58 -13.12
C LEU A 29 11.77 -3.66 -13.98
N THR A 30 12.81 -4.30 -13.47
CA THR A 30 13.46 -5.44 -14.13
C THR A 30 12.68 -6.74 -13.86
N HIS A 31 12.97 -7.79 -14.63
CA HIS A 31 12.44 -9.11 -14.32
C HIS A 31 12.81 -9.55 -12.88
N ALA A 32 14.05 -9.25 -12.45
CA ALA A 32 14.50 -9.57 -11.10
C ALA A 32 13.71 -8.81 -10.03
N SER A 33 13.61 -7.47 -10.13
CA SER A 33 12.89 -6.67 -9.13
C SER A 33 11.41 -7.01 -9.08
N PHE A 34 10.80 -7.24 -10.24
CA PHE A 34 9.41 -7.63 -10.32
C PHE A 34 9.14 -8.99 -9.66
N MET A 35 9.96 -10.01 -9.96
CA MET A 35 9.82 -11.34 -9.33
C MET A 35 10.10 -11.32 -7.83
N ALA A 36 11.05 -10.47 -7.37
CA ALA A 36 11.29 -10.25 -5.95
C ALA A 36 10.06 -9.64 -5.27
N GLY A 37 9.39 -8.65 -5.92
CA GLY A 37 8.14 -8.06 -5.43
C GLY A 37 7.00 -9.08 -5.31
N LEU A 38 6.86 -9.98 -6.30
CA LEU A 38 5.88 -11.09 -6.22
C LEU A 38 6.16 -12.02 -5.05
N ALA A 39 7.42 -12.43 -4.87
CA ALA A 39 7.81 -13.31 -3.77
C ALA A 39 7.55 -12.65 -2.40
N SER A 40 7.85 -11.35 -2.29
CA SER A 40 7.56 -10.56 -1.08
C SER A 40 6.05 -10.49 -0.80
N ALA A 41 5.25 -10.20 -1.81
CA ALA A 41 3.79 -10.11 -1.66
C ALA A 41 3.18 -11.46 -1.21
N ALA A 42 3.71 -12.59 -1.68
CA ALA A 42 3.27 -13.93 -1.27
C ALA A 42 3.52 -14.21 0.22
N LEU A 43 4.58 -13.63 0.81
CA LEU A 43 4.87 -13.76 2.25
C LEU A 43 3.87 -12.97 3.10
N GLY A 44 3.53 -11.76 2.68
CA GLY A 44 2.57 -10.91 3.40
C GLY A 44 1.12 -11.32 3.19
N ARG A 45 0.81 -11.88 2.02
CA ARG A 45 -0.55 -12.28 1.63
C ARG A 45 -0.48 -13.64 0.90
N PRO A 46 -0.56 -14.75 1.63
CA PRO A 46 -0.55 -16.08 1.05
C PRO A 46 -1.67 -16.29 0.03
N VAL A 47 -1.34 -16.95 -1.07
CA VAL A 47 -2.27 -17.31 -2.16
C VAL A 47 -2.43 -18.83 -2.19
N LYS A 48 -3.65 -19.30 -2.37
CA LYS A 48 -3.99 -20.71 -2.53
C LYS A 48 -4.30 -21.02 -3.99
N SER A 49 -4.01 -22.24 -4.43
CA SER A 49 -4.24 -22.66 -5.83
C SER A 49 -5.73 -22.71 -6.23
N ASP A 50 -6.62 -22.83 -5.25
CA ASP A 50 -8.07 -22.81 -5.43
C ASP A 50 -8.68 -21.41 -5.27
N ASP A 51 -7.86 -20.37 -5.08
CA ASP A 51 -8.33 -19.00 -4.99
C ASP A 51 -8.97 -18.52 -6.30
N ARG A 52 -9.99 -17.69 -6.12
CA ARG A 52 -10.67 -16.90 -7.16
C ARG A 52 -10.56 -15.44 -6.78
N TYR A 53 -9.58 -14.78 -7.37
CA TYR A 53 -9.20 -13.43 -7.00
C TYR A 53 -9.91 -12.39 -7.87
N LEU A 54 -10.71 -11.52 -7.26
CA LEU A 54 -11.33 -10.37 -7.95
C LEU A 54 -10.34 -9.21 -8.03
N TYR A 55 -10.08 -8.76 -9.26
CA TYR A 55 -9.20 -7.63 -9.56
C TYR A 55 -9.96 -6.51 -10.28
N PRO A 56 -10.33 -5.42 -9.59
CA PRO A 56 -11.12 -4.31 -10.14
C PRO A 56 -10.29 -3.08 -10.53
N PHE A 57 -8.97 -3.19 -10.58
CA PHE A 57 -8.09 -2.07 -10.93
C PHE A 57 -7.62 -2.14 -12.40
N PRO A 58 -7.15 -1.00 -12.97
CA PRO A 58 -6.51 -1.01 -14.28
C PRO A 58 -5.24 -1.88 -14.29
N LEU A 59 -5.05 -2.65 -15.37
CA LEU A 59 -3.88 -3.52 -15.52
C LEU A 59 -2.56 -2.76 -15.73
N PHE A 60 -2.61 -1.46 -16.01
CA PHE A 60 -1.42 -0.60 -16.10
C PHE A 60 -0.96 -0.04 -14.75
N HIS A 61 -1.66 -0.34 -13.66
CA HIS A 61 -1.26 0.02 -12.30
C HIS A 61 -0.37 -1.05 -11.68
N VAL A 62 0.55 -0.68 -10.77
CA VAL A 62 1.46 -1.65 -10.10
C VAL A 62 0.69 -2.77 -9.39
N ALA A 63 -0.52 -2.51 -8.89
CA ALA A 63 -1.35 -3.55 -8.26
C ALA A 63 -1.66 -4.73 -9.19
N SER A 64 -1.47 -4.61 -10.52
CA SER A 64 -1.62 -5.73 -11.46
C SER A 64 -0.58 -6.84 -11.24
N HIS A 65 0.48 -6.59 -10.47
CA HIS A 65 1.38 -7.65 -10.01
C HIS A 65 0.60 -8.75 -9.26
N ASN A 66 -0.49 -8.41 -8.55
CA ASN A 66 -1.33 -9.39 -7.86
C ASN A 66 -1.98 -10.39 -8.84
N VAL A 67 -2.32 -9.98 -10.08
CA VAL A 67 -2.84 -10.89 -11.10
C VAL A 67 -1.80 -11.97 -11.44
N LEU A 68 -0.56 -11.56 -11.63
CA LEU A 68 0.54 -12.48 -11.94
C LEU A 68 0.92 -13.33 -10.73
N LEU A 69 0.84 -12.78 -9.52
CA LEU A 69 0.99 -13.51 -8.28
C LEU A 69 -0.03 -14.65 -8.17
N GLN A 70 -1.31 -14.38 -8.41
CA GLN A 70 -2.36 -15.40 -8.40
C GLN A 70 -2.07 -16.51 -9.41
N HIS A 71 -1.73 -16.16 -10.64
CA HIS A 71 -1.39 -17.12 -11.69
C HIS A 71 -0.15 -17.96 -11.35
N GLN A 72 0.85 -17.38 -10.68
CA GLN A 72 2.05 -18.12 -10.24
C GLN A 72 1.71 -19.26 -9.29
N TYR A 73 0.64 -19.10 -8.48
CA TYR A 73 0.16 -20.12 -7.54
C TYR A 73 -0.99 -20.98 -8.10
N GLY A 74 -1.35 -20.81 -9.37
CA GLY A 74 -2.40 -21.58 -10.04
C GLY A 74 -3.82 -21.13 -9.73
N ALA A 75 -3.98 -19.97 -9.07
CA ALA A 75 -5.28 -19.39 -8.75
C ALA A 75 -5.93 -18.74 -9.97
N ALA A 76 -7.27 -18.70 -9.97
CA ALA A 76 -8.04 -18.01 -11.00
C ALA A 76 -8.15 -16.51 -10.69
N VAL A 77 -8.24 -15.69 -11.75
CA VAL A 77 -8.44 -14.24 -11.62
C VAL A 77 -9.73 -13.83 -12.32
N VAL A 78 -10.59 -13.13 -11.61
CA VAL A 78 -11.79 -12.48 -12.12
C VAL A 78 -11.44 -11.02 -12.40
N LEU A 79 -11.28 -10.66 -13.68
CA LEU A 79 -10.97 -9.30 -14.09
C LEU A 79 -12.26 -8.49 -14.24
N ALA A 80 -12.38 -7.38 -13.53
CA ALA A 80 -13.40 -6.38 -13.76
C ALA A 80 -12.84 -5.22 -14.59
N ARG A 81 -13.63 -4.65 -15.51
CA ARG A 81 -13.21 -3.49 -16.33
C ARG A 81 -13.01 -2.23 -15.50
N SER A 82 -13.81 -2.09 -14.46
CA SER A 82 -13.78 -1.02 -13.47
C SER A 82 -14.43 -1.53 -12.19
N PHE A 83 -14.19 -0.84 -11.08
CA PHE A 83 -14.90 -1.15 -9.85
C PHE A 83 -16.36 -0.68 -9.95
N ASP A 84 -17.27 -1.60 -9.68
CA ASP A 84 -18.70 -1.38 -9.48
C ASP A 84 -19.15 -2.23 -8.29
N PRO A 85 -19.76 -1.63 -7.24
CA PRO A 85 -20.14 -2.38 -6.04
C PRO A 85 -21.13 -3.51 -6.33
N ALA A 86 -22.18 -3.26 -7.14
CA ALA A 86 -23.20 -4.25 -7.44
C ALA A 86 -22.62 -5.44 -8.23
N ALA A 87 -21.80 -5.15 -9.26
CA ALA A 87 -21.13 -6.17 -10.04
C ALA A 87 -20.12 -6.97 -9.19
N SER A 88 -19.43 -6.31 -8.26
CA SER A 88 -18.49 -6.97 -7.34
C SER A 88 -19.20 -7.91 -6.37
N LEU A 89 -20.33 -7.48 -5.78
CA LEU A 89 -21.17 -8.35 -4.93
C LEU A 89 -21.74 -9.53 -5.72
N LEU A 90 -22.20 -9.28 -6.95
CA LEU A 90 -22.69 -10.35 -7.83
C LEU A 90 -21.57 -11.36 -8.14
N ALA A 91 -20.36 -10.87 -8.46
CA ALA A 91 -19.21 -11.75 -8.72
C ALA A 91 -18.86 -12.59 -7.47
N CYS A 92 -18.92 -12.02 -6.27
CA CYS A 92 -18.69 -12.77 -5.03
C CYS A 92 -19.69 -13.93 -4.89
N ARG A 93 -20.97 -13.68 -5.17
CA ARG A 93 -22.02 -14.71 -5.09
C ARG A 93 -21.90 -15.78 -6.18
N GLU A 94 -21.84 -15.34 -7.44
CA GLU A 94 -21.94 -16.24 -8.59
C GLU A 94 -20.63 -16.98 -8.88
N LEU A 95 -19.50 -16.29 -8.72
CA LEU A 95 -18.19 -16.86 -9.02
C LEU A 95 -17.47 -17.35 -7.75
N GLN A 96 -18.10 -17.21 -6.57
CA GLN A 96 -17.51 -17.63 -5.30
C GLN A 96 -16.10 -17.06 -5.13
N VAL A 97 -15.96 -15.74 -5.29
CA VAL A 97 -14.69 -15.02 -5.09
C VAL A 97 -14.15 -15.30 -3.70
N THR A 98 -12.89 -15.69 -3.61
CA THR A 98 -12.25 -16.05 -2.33
C THR A 98 -11.34 -14.97 -1.78
N SER A 99 -10.82 -14.12 -2.65
CA SER A 99 -9.98 -12.99 -2.26
C SER A 99 -10.09 -11.84 -3.24
N MET A 100 -9.80 -10.63 -2.77
CA MET A 100 -9.80 -9.42 -3.60
C MET A 100 -8.86 -8.36 -3.06
N SER A 101 -8.54 -7.36 -3.89
CA SER A 101 -7.89 -6.12 -3.44
C SER A 101 -8.81 -4.94 -3.74
N LEU A 102 -8.95 -4.06 -2.76
CA LEU A 102 -9.80 -2.88 -2.85
C LEU A 102 -9.08 -1.65 -2.27
N ALA A 103 -9.33 -0.48 -2.84
CA ALA A 103 -8.97 0.77 -2.18
C ALA A 103 -9.96 1.05 -1.03
N PRO A 104 -9.59 1.84 -0.01
CA PRO A 104 -10.52 2.21 1.07
C PRO A 104 -11.85 2.77 0.58
N THR A 105 -11.82 3.64 -0.43
CA THR A 105 -13.04 4.20 -1.05
C THR A 105 -13.92 3.12 -1.70
N MET A 106 -13.32 2.11 -2.32
CA MET A 106 -14.07 0.98 -2.90
C MET A 106 -14.73 0.14 -1.81
N ILE A 107 -14.06 -0.06 -0.68
CA ILE A 107 -14.62 -0.76 0.49
C ILE A 107 -15.82 0.02 1.04
N ALA A 108 -15.69 1.34 1.19
CA ALA A 108 -16.81 2.18 1.63
C ALA A 108 -18.01 2.06 0.68
N MET A 109 -17.78 2.21 -0.63
CA MET A 109 -18.82 2.05 -1.65
C MET A 109 -19.49 0.67 -1.64
N LEU A 110 -18.72 -0.38 -1.34
CA LEU A 110 -19.24 -1.75 -1.25
C LEU A 110 -20.19 -1.89 -0.05
N LEU A 111 -19.75 -1.44 1.13
CA LEU A 111 -20.52 -1.52 2.37
C LEU A 111 -21.75 -0.60 2.37
N ASP A 112 -21.68 0.55 1.69
CA ASP A 112 -22.78 1.51 1.61
C ASP A 112 -23.79 1.15 0.49
N HIS A 113 -23.48 0.16 -0.32
CA HIS A 113 -24.37 -0.22 -1.41
C HIS A 113 -25.68 -0.82 -0.88
N PRO A 114 -26.88 -0.35 -1.35
CA PRO A 114 -28.17 -0.81 -0.82
C PRO A 114 -28.41 -2.33 -0.92
N ALA A 115 -27.77 -2.99 -1.89
CA ALA A 115 -27.85 -4.42 -2.08
C ALA A 115 -26.80 -5.21 -1.27
N PHE A 116 -25.92 -4.54 -0.50
CA PHE A 116 -24.93 -5.22 0.30
C PHE A 116 -25.58 -6.11 1.36
N ARG A 117 -25.09 -7.34 1.46
CA ARG A 117 -25.39 -8.29 2.53
C ARG A 117 -24.06 -8.93 2.96
N ALA A 118 -23.85 -9.13 4.25
CA ALA A 118 -22.62 -9.76 4.76
C ALA A 118 -22.39 -11.16 4.15
N GLU A 119 -23.48 -11.87 3.86
CA GLU A 119 -23.47 -13.20 3.24
C GLU A 119 -22.86 -13.18 1.82
N ASP A 120 -22.88 -12.05 1.12
CA ASP A 120 -22.28 -11.92 -0.20
C ASP A 120 -20.77 -12.13 -0.16
N LEU A 121 -20.14 -11.81 0.96
CA LEU A 121 -18.71 -11.98 1.18
C LEU A 121 -18.32 -13.29 1.89
N ARG A 122 -19.27 -14.21 2.09
CA ARG A 122 -19.02 -15.46 2.83
C ARG A 122 -17.92 -16.34 2.24
N SER A 123 -17.73 -16.34 0.92
CA SER A 123 -16.63 -17.05 0.24
C SER A 123 -15.29 -16.29 0.34
N VAL A 124 -15.33 -15.00 0.67
CA VAL A 124 -14.14 -14.13 0.68
C VAL A 124 -13.39 -14.30 1.99
N HIS A 125 -12.25 -14.96 1.95
CA HIS A 125 -11.42 -15.12 3.16
C HIS A 125 -10.45 -13.96 3.38
N THR A 126 -10.13 -13.15 2.33
CA THR A 126 -9.19 -12.04 2.48
C THR A 126 -9.52 -10.87 1.54
N ILE A 127 -9.58 -9.68 2.11
CA ILE A 127 -9.53 -8.41 1.38
C ILE A 127 -8.17 -7.75 1.64
N GLY A 128 -7.37 -7.61 0.58
CA GLY A 128 -6.17 -6.79 0.61
C GLY A 128 -6.52 -5.33 0.36
N TYR A 129 -5.93 -4.41 1.11
CA TYR A 129 -6.09 -2.98 0.88
C TYR A 129 -4.76 -2.24 1.00
N GLY A 130 -4.69 -1.02 0.49
CA GLY A 130 -3.48 -0.20 0.49
C GLY A 130 -3.62 0.99 -0.44
N ALA A 131 -2.49 1.59 -0.81
CA ALA A 131 -2.37 2.77 -1.67
C ALA A 131 -2.91 4.09 -1.07
N ALA A 132 -3.75 4.03 -0.04
CA ALA A 132 -4.27 5.17 0.71
C ALA A 132 -4.48 4.79 2.18
N ALA A 133 -4.59 5.80 3.04
CA ALA A 133 -4.96 5.59 4.43
C ALA A 133 -6.38 5.01 4.52
N MET A 134 -6.54 3.99 5.37
CA MET A 134 -7.84 3.39 5.67
C MET A 134 -8.43 4.09 6.90
N PRO A 135 -9.58 4.77 6.81
CA PRO A 135 -10.24 5.33 7.98
C PRO A 135 -10.53 4.23 9.01
N GLN A 136 -10.16 4.46 10.26
CA GLN A 136 -10.35 3.48 11.33
C GLN A 136 -11.83 3.09 11.50
N THR A 137 -12.75 4.04 11.33
CA THR A 137 -14.19 3.79 11.39
C THR A 137 -14.66 2.81 10.34
N LEU A 138 -14.15 2.92 9.11
CA LEU A 138 -14.46 2.02 8.00
C LEU A 138 -13.90 0.62 8.26
N LEU A 139 -12.66 0.55 8.75
CA LEU A 139 -11.99 -0.69 9.10
C LEU A 139 -12.77 -1.46 10.19
N LEU A 140 -13.12 -0.77 11.27
CA LEU A 140 -13.91 -1.36 12.37
C LEU A 140 -15.31 -1.78 11.92
N ARG A 141 -15.91 -1.03 10.97
CA ARG A 141 -17.19 -1.41 10.38
C ARG A 141 -17.08 -2.72 9.62
N LEU A 142 -16.09 -2.84 8.73
CA LEU A 142 -15.86 -4.05 7.95
C LEU A 142 -15.60 -5.28 8.84
N LEU A 143 -14.78 -5.11 9.90
CA LEU A 143 -14.50 -6.19 10.87
C LEU A 143 -15.73 -6.62 11.69
N ARG A 144 -16.68 -5.70 11.93
CA ARG A 144 -17.92 -6.02 12.67
C ARG A 144 -18.99 -6.64 11.79
N GLU A 145 -19.08 -6.21 10.55
CA GLU A 145 -20.17 -6.62 9.63
C GLU A 145 -19.82 -7.88 8.85
N THR A 146 -18.54 -8.31 8.82
CA THR A 146 -18.10 -9.47 8.03
C THR A 146 -17.04 -10.29 8.78
N ASP A 147 -16.88 -11.55 8.38
CA ASP A 147 -15.81 -12.44 8.86
C ASP A 147 -14.55 -12.40 7.99
N VAL A 148 -14.46 -11.42 7.09
CA VAL A 148 -13.36 -11.32 6.12
C VAL A 148 -12.06 -10.98 6.82
N GLY A 149 -11.00 -11.71 6.51
CA GLY A 149 -9.64 -11.36 6.92
C GLY A 149 -9.14 -10.13 6.17
N LEU A 150 -8.52 -9.19 6.87
CA LEU A 150 -7.97 -7.98 6.28
C LEU A 150 -6.45 -8.06 6.18
N CYS A 151 -5.89 -7.54 5.09
CA CYS A 151 -4.45 -7.47 4.89
C CYS A 151 -4.09 -6.13 4.24
N GLN A 152 -3.29 -5.32 4.92
CA GLN A 152 -2.82 -4.05 4.37
C GLN A 152 -1.40 -4.20 3.82
N GLY A 153 -1.16 -3.69 2.61
CA GLY A 153 0.18 -3.59 2.04
C GLY A 153 0.64 -2.14 1.94
N TYR A 154 1.83 -1.85 2.44
CA TYR A 154 2.55 -0.60 2.21
C TYR A 154 3.64 -0.81 1.18
N GLY A 155 3.67 0.07 0.20
CA GLY A 155 4.66 0.09 -0.87
C GLY A 155 4.31 1.08 -1.96
N MET A 156 5.09 1.06 -3.02
CA MET A 156 4.94 1.98 -4.14
C MET A 156 5.41 1.33 -5.44
N THR A 157 5.16 2.00 -6.56
CA THR A 157 5.56 1.50 -7.88
C THR A 157 7.06 1.26 -7.99
N GLU A 158 7.85 2.15 -7.42
CA GLU A 158 9.31 2.11 -7.37
C GLU A 158 9.88 0.93 -6.57
N LEU A 159 9.02 0.27 -5.79
CA LEU A 159 9.34 -0.91 -4.98
C LEU A 159 8.73 -2.21 -5.55
N SER A 160 8.26 -2.20 -6.79
CA SER A 160 7.59 -3.35 -7.42
C SER A 160 6.41 -3.90 -6.60
N GLY A 161 5.79 -3.07 -5.76
CA GLY A 161 4.69 -3.43 -4.88
C GLY A 161 4.96 -3.17 -3.41
N SER A 162 4.51 -4.08 -2.55
CA SER A 162 4.54 -3.88 -1.10
C SER A 162 5.86 -4.32 -0.46
N VAL A 163 6.29 -3.60 0.58
CA VAL A 163 7.50 -3.85 1.39
C VAL A 163 7.19 -4.11 2.85
N ALA A 164 6.00 -3.76 3.30
CA ALA A 164 5.50 -4.08 4.64
C ALA A 164 4.05 -4.54 4.55
N PHE A 165 3.64 -5.37 5.49
CA PHE A 165 2.27 -5.85 5.60
C PHE A 165 1.78 -5.82 7.04
N LEU A 166 0.57 -5.28 7.23
CA LEU A 166 -0.27 -5.58 8.39
C LEU A 166 -1.13 -6.79 8.01
N THR A 167 -0.82 -7.93 8.61
CA THR A 167 -1.39 -9.23 8.21
C THR A 167 -2.81 -9.43 8.76
N VAL A 168 -3.48 -10.49 8.32
CA VAL A 168 -4.78 -10.91 8.90
C VAL A 168 -4.65 -11.18 10.40
N ALA A 169 -3.53 -11.76 10.84
CA ALA A 169 -3.29 -12.01 12.26
C ALA A 169 -3.14 -10.71 13.05
N ASP A 170 -2.43 -9.72 12.49
CA ASP A 170 -2.28 -8.40 13.12
C ASP A 170 -3.61 -7.67 13.23
N HIS A 171 -4.48 -7.74 12.21
CA HIS A 171 -5.82 -7.15 12.26
C HIS A 171 -6.70 -7.81 13.36
N ARG A 172 -6.60 -9.12 13.51
CA ARG A 172 -7.31 -9.83 14.59
C ARG A 172 -6.77 -9.44 15.96
N LEU A 173 -5.44 -9.37 16.12
CA LEU A 173 -4.81 -8.89 17.34
C LEU A 173 -5.23 -7.45 17.66
N ALA A 174 -5.32 -6.59 16.64
CA ALA A 174 -5.77 -5.22 16.80
C ALA A 174 -7.23 -5.13 17.25
N ALA A 175 -8.11 -5.96 16.70
CA ALA A 175 -9.52 -6.00 17.08
C ALA A 175 -9.74 -6.55 18.50
N ASP A 176 -8.88 -7.46 18.94
CA ASP A 176 -8.96 -8.10 20.26
C ASP A 176 -8.37 -7.24 21.39
N SER A 177 -7.16 -6.73 21.21
CA SER A 177 -6.39 -6.17 22.35
C SER A 177 -5.43 -5.03 22.00
N ARG A 178 -5.13 -4.80 20.73
CA ARG A 178 -4.13 -3.80 20.31
C ARG A 178 -4.64 -2.86 19.21
N PRO A 179 -5.67 -2.04 19.46
CA PRO A 179 -6.33 -1.23 18.45
C PRO A 179 -5.40 -0.20 17.75
N GLU A 180 -4.28 0.17 18.38
CA GLU A 180 -3.27 1.05 17.81
C GLU A 180 -2.62 0.47 16.55
N LEU A 181 -2.55 -0.87 16.42
CA LEU A 181 -1.98 -1.52 15.24
C LEU A 181 -2.75 -1.21 13.94
N LEU A 182 -4.04 -0.85 14.03
CA LEU A 182 -4.84 -0.47 12.87
C LEU A 182 -4.35 0.82 12.19
N GLN A 183 -3.49 1.59 12.85
CA GLN A 183 -2.85 2.79 12.30
C GLN A 183 -1.49 2.47 11.67
N SER A 184 -0.92 1.28 11.93
CA SER A 184 0.33 0.85 11.33
C SER A 184 0.12 0.31 9.92
N VAL A 185 1.19 0.25 9.14
CA VAL A 185 1.24 -0.48 7.86
C VAL A 185 1.87 -1.86 8.01
N GLY A 186 1.98 -2.33 9.27
CA GLY A 186 2.51 -3.64 9.62
C GLY A 186 4.03 -3.65 9.75
N LYS A 187 4.61 -4.81 9.50
CA LYS A 187 6.06 -5.04 9.63
C LYS A 187 6.73 -5.17 8.26
N PRO A 188 8.02 -4.78 8.17
CA PRO A 188 8.82 -5.02 6.99
C PRO A 188 8.82 -6.51 6.60
N LEU A 189 8.78 -6.77 5.30
CA LEU A 189 8.95 -8.14 4.80
C LEU A 189 10.41 -8.60 4.92
N PRO A 190 10.68 -9.88 5.12
CA PRO A 190 12.04 -10.41 5.27
C PRO A 190 12.95 -10.19 4.06
N SER A 191 12.38 -9.86 2.90
CA SER A 191 13.07 -9.65 1.63
C SER A 191 13.61 -8.23 1.44
N VAL A 192 13.31 -7.31 2.36
CA VAL A 192 13.70 -5.89 2.28
C VAL A 192 14.27 -5.40 3.60
N GLU A 193 15.16 -4.42 3.50
CA GLU A 193 15.62 -3.62 4.62
C GLU A 193 14.87 -2.28 4.59
N ILE A 194 14.33 -1.85 5.72
CA ILE A 194 13.73 -0.53 5.90
C ILE A 194 14.51 0.20 7.00
N ALA A 195 14.96 1.40 6.69
CA ALA A 195 15.61 2.30 7.64
C ALA A 195 14.86 3.63 7.71
N LEU A 196 14.97 4.32 8.83
CA LEU A 196 14.46 5.68 9.01
C LEU A 196 15.64 6.61 9.24
N VAL A 197 15.65 7.75 8.55
CA VAL A 197 16.68 8.77 8.71
C VAL A 197 16.06 10.13 8.97
N ASP A 198 16.72 10.93 9.81
CA ASP A 198 16.35 12.31 10.06
C ASP A 198 16.74 13.23 8.88
N GLU A 199 16.50 14.52 9.02
CA GLU A 199 16.85 15.53 8.00
C GLU A 199 18.37 15.63 7.75
N GLY A 200 19.18 15.25 8.74
CA GLY A 200 20.65 15.18 8.64
C GLY A 200 21.16 13.88 8.02
N GLY A 201 20.26 12.93 7.68
CA GLY A 201 20.60 11.60 7.16
C GLY A 201 21.10 10.64 8.24
N GLN A 202 20.93 10.94 9.54
CA GLN A 202 21.30 10.06 10.63
C GLN A 202 20.15 9.06 10.93
N PRO A 203 20.48 7.81 11.32
CA PRO A 203 19.48 6.84 11.71
C PRO A 203 18.63 7.32 12.88
N CYS A 204 17.30 7.19 12.77
CA CYS A 204 16.36 7.49 13.85
C CYS A 204 16.31 6.35 14.87
N ALA A 205 16.14 6.69 16.13
CA ALA A 205 15.86 5.73 17.20
C ALA A 205 14.40 5.24 17.12
N THR A 206 14.09 4.14 17.83
CA THR A 206 12.72 3.63 17.94
C THR A 206 11.80 4.69 18.54
N GLY A 207 10.68 4.92 17.87
CA GLY A 207 9.70 5.96 18.22
C GLY A 207 9.94 7.31 17.56
N GLU A 208 11.12 7.58 17.05
CA GLU A 208 11.43 8.81 16.31
C GLU A 208 10.93 8.70 14.85
N SER A 209 10.53 9.83 14.31
CA SER A 209 10.07 9.94 12.94
C SER A 209 11.19 10.33 11.98
N GLY A 210 11.26 9.69 10.83
CA GLY A 210 12.24 10.00 9.79
C GLY A 210 11.77 9.56 8.41
N GLU A 211 12.53 9.96 7.38
CA GLU A 211 12.28 9.50 6.02
C GLU A 211 12.48 7.99 5.91
N ILE A 212 11.51 7.32 5.32
CA ILE A 212 11.56 5.87 5.08
C ILE A 212 12.47 5.60 3.90
N LEU A 213 13.53 4.86 4.14
CA LEU A 213 14.44 4.34 3.14
C LEU A 213 14.22 2.85 2.98
N VAL A 214 14.22 2.36 1.73
CA VAL A 214 14.04 0.94 1.44
C VAL A 214 15.18 0.43 0.58
N LYS A 215 15.72 -0.72 0.94
CA LYS A 215 16.71 -1.46 0.16
C LYS A 215 16.29 -2.90 -0.01
N GLY A 216 16.42 -3.43 -1.23
CA GLY A 216 16.08 -4.82 -1.52
C GLY A 216 16.03 -5.10 -3.01
N ALA A 217 15.97 -6.39 -3.35
CA ALA A 217 15.98 -6.84 -4.74
C ALA A 217 14.74 -6.37 -5.53
N GLN A 218 13.68 -5.97 -4.86
CA GLN A 218 12.44 -5.49 -5.49
C GLN A 218 12.45 -4.01 -5.83
N CYS A 219 13.49 -3.24 -5.45
CA CYS A 219 13.62 -1.83 -5.82
C CYS A 219 13.76 -1.68 -7.35
N MET A 220 13.19 -0.61 -7.88
CA MET A 220 13.32 -0.25 -9.29
C MET A 220 14.80 -0.06 -9.67
N ARG A 221 15.12 -0.20 -10.96
CA ARG A 221 16.42 0.15 -11.50
C ARG A 221 16.67 1.66 -11.48
N GLY A 222 15.62 2.45 -11.67
CA GLY A 222 15.61 3.91 -11.76
C GLY A 222 14.39 4.39 -12.54
N TYR A 223 14.36 5.66 -12.86
CA TYR A 223 13.33 6.25 -13.71
C TYR A 223 13.78 6.25 -15.19
N TRP A 224 12.93 5.74 -16.06
CA TRP A 224 13.17 5.63 -17.49
C TRP A 224 13.53 6.98 -18.11
N ASN A 225 14.71 7.05 -18.77
CA ASN A 225 15.25 8.24 -19.38
C ASN A 225 15.38 9.48 -18.45
N GLN A 226 15.45 9.26 -17.12
CA GLN A 226 15.60 10.34 -16.14
C GLN A 226 16.73 10.03 -15.14
N PRO A 227 18.01 10.07 -15.56
CA PRO A 227 19.13 9.68 -14.71
C PRO A 227 19.29 10.57 -13.48
N ALA A 228 19.05 11.88 -13.58
CA ALA A 228 19.12 12.81 -12.45
C ALA A 228 18.05 12.49 -11.40
N ALA A 229 16.81 12.22 -11.81
CA ALA A 229 15.75 11.82 -10.89
C ALA A 229 16.03 10.45 -10.25
N SER A 230 16.63 9.54 -11.00
CA SER A 230 17.04 8.23 -10.50
C SER A 230 18.12 8.35 -9.41
N ALA A 231 19.14 9.18 -9.65
CA ALA A 231 20.22 9.43 -8.69
C ALA A 231 19.75 10.14 -7.40
N GLN A 232 18.68 10.96 -7.51
CA GLN A 232 18.04 11.56 -6.33
C GLN A 232 17.20 10.57 -5.53
N ALA A 233 16.54 9.64 -6.23
CA ALA A 233 15.66 8.67 -5.59
C ALA A 233 16.41 7.46 -5.00
N ILE A 234 17.56 7.09 -5.59
CA ILE A 234 18.35 5.93 -5.15
C ILE A 234 19.75 6.42 -4.80
N VAL A 235 20.06 6.45 -3.50
CA VAL A 235 21.36 6.88 -2.97
C VAL A 235 21.97 5.71 -2.20
N ASP A 236 23.18 5.32 -2.54
CA ASP A 236 23.92 4.21 -1.91
C ASP A 236 23.14 2.88 -1.84
N GLY A 237 22.27 2.66 -2.85
CA GLY A 237 21.41 1.49 -2.94
C GLY A 237 20.13 1.56 -2.11
N TRP A 238 19.88 2.66 -1.43
CA TRP A 238 18.64 2.92 -0.72
C TRP A 238 17.70 3.78 -1.57
N LEU A 239 16.47 3.32 -1.70
CA LEU A 239 15.39 4.12 -2.30
C LEU A 239 14.81 5.06 -1.23
N HIS A 240 14.87 6.35 -1.48
CA HIS A 240 14.18 7.38 -0.71
C HIS A 240 12.71 7.41 -1.11
N THR A 241 11.82 7.00 -0.20
CA THR A 241 10.39 6.89 -0.54
C THR A 241 9.68 8.23 -0.59
N GLY A 242 10.22 9.22 0.13
CA GLY A 242 9.55 10.49 0.37
C GLY A 242 8.39 10.40 1.36
N ASP A 243 8.20 9.26 2.01
CA ASP A 243 7.27 9.08 3.12
C ASP A 243 8.04 9.21 4.45
N ILE A 244 7.42 9.84 5.44
CA ILE A 244 7.91 9.93 6.82
C ILE A 244 7.22 8.86 7.64
N GLY A 245 7.97 8.10 8.40
CA GLY A 245 7.44 7.05 9.26
C GLY A 245 8.18 6.93 10.57
N ARG A 246 7.66 6.08 11.45
CA ARG A 246 8.30 5.68 12.72
C ARG A 246 8.07 4.21 12.99
N PHE A 247 9.02 3.57 13.64
CA PHE A 247 8.84 2.23 14.19
C PHE A 247 8.44 2.29 15.66
N ASP A 248 7.55 1.39 16.08
CA ASP A 248 7.35 1.11 17.50
C ASP A 248 8.36 0.07 18.02
N SER A 249 8.30 -0.21 19.32
CA SER A 249 9.18 -1.19 20.00
C SER A 249 9.00 -2.63 19.50
N ASP A 250 7.88 -2.94 18.89
CA ASP A 250 7.56 -4.27 18.35
C ASP A 250 7.90 -4.39 16.86
N GLY A 251 8.43 -3.33 16.25
CA GLY A 251 8.84 -3.27 14.85
C GLY A 251 7.70 -3.05 13.86
N TYR A 252 6.55 -2.53 14.31
CA TYR A 252 5.51 -2.06 13.41
C TYR A 252 5.85 -0.68 12.86
N LEU A 253 5.67 -0.50 11.55
CA LEU A 253 5.88 0.74 10.84
C LEU A 253 4.60 1.55 10.79
N TYR A 254 4.67 2.81 11.17
CA TYR A 254 3.59 3.79 11.06
C TYR A 254 3.98 4.86 10.05
N ILE A 255 3.09 5.17 9.11
CA ILE A 255 3.28 6.28 8.18
C ILE A 255 2.74 7.54 8.85
N VAL A 256 3.63 8.50 9.06
CA VAL A 256 3.30 9.79 9.69
C VAL A 256 2.72 10.74 8.64
N ASP A 257 3.46 10.98 7.55
CA ASP A 257 3.04 11.86 6.46
C ASP A 257 3.91 11.64 5.22
N ARG A 258 3.65 12.42 4.17
CA ARG A 258 4.58 12.63 3.05
C ARG A 258 5.55 13.75 3.38
N LYS A 259 6.83 13.58 3.08
CA LYS A 259 7.88 14.59 3.31
C LYS A 259 7.52 15.96 2.69
N LYS A 260 6.91 15.95 1.50
CA LYS A 260 6.48 17.16 0.78
C LYS A 260 5.19 17.80 1.35
N ASP A 261 4.39 17.05 2.09
CA ASP A 261 3.10 17.48 2.63
C ASP A 261 3.22 17.84 4.12
N MET A 262 4.40 17.58 4.75
CA MET A 262 4.72 17.99 6.11
C MET A 262 4.71 19.52 6.20
N ILE A 263 3.96 20.06 7.14
CA ILE A 263 3.83 21.49 7.38
C ILE A 263 4.82 21.89 8.46
N ILE A 264 5.65 22.89 8.19
CA ILE A 264 6.56 23.45 9.18
C ILE A 264 5.94 24.75 9.69
N SER A 265 5.63 24.81 11.00
CA SER A 265 5.04 25.98 11.63
C SER A 265 5.77 26.33 12.91
N GLY A 266 6.39 27.51 12.94
CA GLY A 266 7.19 27.96 14.08
C GLY A 266 8.38 27.06 14.43
N GLY A 267 8.89 26.30 13.46
CA GLY A 267 9.98 25.33 13.65
C GLY A 267 9.52 23.93 14.07
N GLU A 268 8.20 23.72 14.24
CA GLU A 268 7.61 22.43 14.56
C GLU A 268 7.05 21.76 13.31
N ASN A 269 7.24 20.44 13.21
CA ASN A 269 6.70 19.61 12.13
C ASN A 269 5.26 19.20 12.46
N VAL A 270 4.30 19.65 11.64
CA VAL A 270 2.89 19.28 11.76
C VAL A 270 2.54 18.33 10.62
N ALA A 271 2.20 17.09 10.97
CA ALA A 271 1.72 16.11 10.01
C ALA A 271 0.28 16.43 9.60
N SER A 272 0.08 16.76 8.33
CA SER A 272 -1.25 17.09 7.77
C SER A 272 -2.24 15.96 8.02
N ARG A 273 -1.79 14.72 7.85
CA ARG A 273 -2.57 13.50 8.04
C ARG A 273 -3.08 13.31 9.48
N GLU A 274 -2.27 13.64 10.49
CA GLU A 274 -2.68 13.52 11.90
C GLU A 274 -3.87 14.45 12.21
N VAL A 275 -3.79 15.69 11.71
CA VAL A 275 -4.87 16.67 11.85
C VAL A 275 -6.13 16.20 11.12
N GLU A 276 -6.00 15.70 9.89
CA GLU A 276 -7.11 15.17 9.09
C GLU A 276 -7.78 13.97 9.78
N GLU A 277 -7.03 13.07 10.39
CA GLU A 277 -7.59 11.93 11.12
C GLU A 277 -8.43 12.38 12.33
N VAL A 278 -7.99 13.39 13.05
CA VAL A 278 -8.75 13.97 14.16
C VAL A 278 -10.03 14.62 13.65
N MET A 279 -9.95 15.41 12.56
CA MET A 279 -11.11 16.07 11.96
C MET A 279 -12.15 15.07 11.45
N ARG A 280 -11.73 13.98 10.81
CA ARG A 280 -12.63 12.93 10.31
C ARG A 280 -13.38 12.16 11.40
N ARG A 281 -12.96 12.28 12.67
CA ARG A 281 -13.71 11.69 13.80
C ARG A 281 -15.01 12.45 14.10
N HIS A 282 -15.11 13.69 13.65
CA HIS A 282 -16.33 14.48 13.86
C HIS A 282 -17.44 14.04 12.91
N PRO A 283 -18.65 13.71 13.40
CA PRO A 283 -19.72 13.08 12.60
C PRO A 283 -20.24 13.97 11.45
N ALA A 284 -20.02 15.28 11.51
CA ALA A 284 -20.42 16.21 10.44
C ALA A 284 -19.32 16.39 9.37
N VAL A 285 -18.14 15.76 9.50
CA VAL A 285 -17.05 15.84 8.54
C VAL A 285 -17.05 14.59 7.68
N SER A 286 -17.41 14.76 6.41
CA SER A 286 -17.41 13.68 5.43
C SER A 286 -15.98 13.41 4.91
N ASP A 287 -15.24 14.48 4.61
CA ASP A 287 -13.82 14.41 4.22
C ASP A 287 -13.16 15.77 4.46
N CYS A 288 -11.83 15.78 4.58
CA CYS A 288 -11.05 16.98 4.81
C CYS A 288 -9.65 16.84 4.23
N ALA A 289 -9.02 17.96 3.93
CA ALA A 289 -7.61 18.07 3.60
C ALA A 289 -6.98 19.23 4.36
N VAL A 290 -5.79 19.00 4.90
CA VAL A 290 -4.99 20.01 5.62
C VAL A 290 -3.84 20.43 4.72
N ILE A 291 -3.69 21.73 4.52
CA ILE A 291 -2.65 22.33 3.69
C ILE A 291 -1.88 23.39 4.46
N GLY A 292 -0.58 23.49 4.23
CA GLY A 292 0.25 24.58 4.74
C GLY A 292 -0.01 25.86 3.93
N LEU A 293 -0.19 26.96 4.65
CA LEU A 293 -0.23 28.30 4.05
C LEU A 293 1.02 29.07 4.53
N ALA A 294 1.68 29.74 3.59
CA ALA A 294 2.84 30.57 3.93
C ALA A 294 2.42 31.71 4.87
N ASP A 295 3.10 31.83 6.02
CA ASP A 295 2.88 32.86 7.01
C ASP A 295 4.19 33.57 7.35
N SER A 296 4.17 34.91 7.43
CA SER A 296 5.37 35.73 7.64
C SER A 296 5.98 35.59 9.03
N ARG A 297 5.26 35.06 10.01
CA ARG A 297 5.67 34.85 11.39
C ARG A 297 5.98 33.38 11.68
N TRP A 298 5.20 32.47 11.12
CA TRP A 298 5.26 31.05 11.45
C TRP A 298 5.89 30.16 10.36
N GLY A 299 6.12 30.71 9.14
CA GLY A 299 6.69 29.96 8.03
C GLY A 299 5.66 29.33 7.11
#